data_71d7882007331eddbe155e060bdba335
#
_entry.id   71d7882007331eddbe155e060bdba335
#
_cell.length_a   1.000
_cell.length_b   1.000
_cell.length_c   1.000
_cell.angle_alpha   90.00
_cell.angle_beta   90.00
_cell.angle_gamma   90.00
#
_symmetry.space_group_name_H-M   'P 1'
#
loop_
_entity.id
_entity.type
_entity.pdbx_description
1 polymer ?
#
loop_
_entity_poly.entity_id
_entity_poly.type
_entity_poly.pdbx_seq_one_letter_code
_entity_poly.pdbx_strand_id
1 'polypeptide(L)'
;NGSTLHRTPHIDRLAKEGTKLTSFYVASGVCSPSRAAILTGCYPRRVNMDVPDNAGRVLQPVSPKGLHPDEVTIAEILKTRDYATTIIGKWHQGDQPEFLPTRQGFDSYYGIPYSDDMTAREGKPWPALPLMRDEVVVEAPADRDTLTLRYTQEAQQFITRHKDQPFFLYLPHAMPGSTR
;
A
#
# COMPACT_ATOMS: atom_id res chain seq x y z
N ASN A 1 11.91 19.69 -3.68
CA ASN A 1 10.89 19.61 -2.61
C ASN A 1 11.32 20.26 -1.27
N GLY A 2 12.34 21.13 -1.30
CA GLY A 2 12.77 21.90 -0.13
C GLY A 2 13.71 21.17 0.82
N SER A 3 14.01 19.89 0.64
CA SER A 3 15.04 19.21 1.42
C SER A 3 16.44 19.65 0.96
N THR A 4 17.29 19.98 1.92
CA THR A 4 18.71 20.28 1.68
C THR A 4 19.57 19.02 1.68
N LEU A 5 19.03 17.90 2.20
CA LEU A 5 19.75 16.63 2.37
C LEU A 5 19.46 15.64 1.22
N HIS A 6 18.26 15.69 0.65
CA HIS A 6 17.83 14.73 -0.36
C HIS A 6 17.57 15.41 -1.71
N ARG A 7 18.07 14.78 -2.76
CA ARG A 7 17.80 15.20 -4.14
C ARG A 7 16.65 14.38 -4.71
N THR A 8 15.62 15.07 -5.22
CA THR A 8 14.43 14.46 -5.81
C THR A 8 14.14 15.02 -7.20
N PRO A 9 15.08 14.90 -8.17
CA PRO A 9 14.98 15.64 -9.45
C PRO A 9 13.74 15.27 -10.27
N HIS A 10 13.33 14.00 -10.25
CA HIS A 10 12.15 13.55 -10.99
C HIS A 10 10.84 14.00 -10.33
N ILE A 11 10.75 13.96 -9.00
CA ILE A 11 9.60 14.46 -8.24
C ILE A 11 9.52 15.97 -8.37
N ASP A 12 10.65 16.68 -8.34
CA ASP A 12 10.72 18.13 -8.50
C ASP A 12 10.28 18.55 -9.91
N ARG A 13 10.65 17.76 -10.93
CA ARG A 13 10.18 17.96 -12.30
C ARG A 13 8.67 17.78 -12.40
N LEU A 14 8.14 16.68 -11.84
CA LEU A 14 6.69 16.43 -11.82
C LEU A 14 5.93 17.56 -11.14
N ALA A 15 6.43 18.09 -10.03
CA ALA A 15 5.84 19.20 -9.31
C ALA A 15 5.88 20.53 -10.12
N LYS A 16 6.91 20.71 -10.96
CA LYS A 16 7.05 21.87 -11.84
C LYS A 16 6.15 21.80 -13.07
N GLU A 17 5.99 20.60 -13.64
CA GLU A 17 5.19 20.37 -14.85
C GLU A 17 3.70 20.18 -14.54
N GLY A 18 3.35 19.83 -13.30
CA GLY A 18 1.99 19.58 -12.85
C GLY A 18 1.51 20.50 -11.74
N THR A 19 0.67 19.98 -10.86
CA THR A 19 0.10 20.72 -9.74
C THR A 19 0.69 20.23 -8.42
N LYS A 20 1.27 21.17 -7.65
CA LYS A 20 1.74 20.90 -6.29
C LYS A 20 0.72 21.43 -5.27
N LEU A 21 0.12 20.54 -4.52
CA LEU A 21 -0.78 20.91 -3.43
C LEU A 21 0.05 21.25 -2.18
N THR A 22 -0.01 22.50 -1.74
CA THR A 22 0.76 22.99 -0.58
C THR A 22 0.05 22.79 0.75
N SER A 23 -1.26 22.53 0.72
CA SER A 23 -2.10 22.33 1.91
C SER A 23 -2.98 21.10 1.70
N PHE A 24 -2.34 19.92 1.50
CA PHE A 24 -3.02 18.65 1.37
C PHE A 24 -3.04 17.92 2.72
N TYR A 25 -4.23 17.53 3.17
CA TYR A 25 -4.44 16.82 4.42
C TYR A 25 -5.00 15.43 4.15
N VAL A 26 -4.42 14.43 4.81
CA VAL A 26 -4.95 13.06 4.79
C VAL A 26 -6.03 12.86 5.85
N ALA A 27 -6.90 11.87 5.66
CA ALA A 27 -8.03 11.63 6.55
C ALA A 27 -7.61 11.08 7.94
N SER A 28 -6.40 10.57 8.07
CA SER A 28 -5.83 10.09 9.33
C SER A 28 -4.32 10.20 9.32
N GLY A 29 -3.71 10.42 10.48
CA GLY A 29 -2.25 10.48 10.67
C GLY A 29 -1.55 9.11 10.74
N VAL A 30 -2.27 7.99 10.53
CA VAL A 30 -1.72 6.63 10.59
C VAL A 30 -2.13 5.77 9.39
N CYS A 31 -1.40 4.68 9.16
CA CYS A 31 -1.37 3.95 7.89
C CYS A 31 -2.73 3.37 7.45
N SER A 32 -3.29 2.43 8.22
CA SER A 32 -4.48 1.67 7.78
C SER A 32 -5.67 2.57 7.48
N PRO A 33 -6.10 3.49 8.37
CA PRO A 33 -7.23 4.35 8.08
C PRO A 33 -6.95 5.35 6.94
N SER A 34 -5.74 5.90 6.85
CA SER A 34 -5.40 6.83 5.77
C SER A 34 -5.42 6.14 4.40
N ARG A 35 -4.93 4.91 4.33
CA ARG A 35 -4.94 4.10 3.10
C ARG A 35 -6.36 3.70 2.71
N ALA A 36 -7.19 3.31 3.68
CA ALA A 36 -8.61 3.03 3.43
C ALA A 36 -9.31 4.24 2.80
N ALA A 37 -9.08 5.43 3.33
CA ALA A 37 -9.65 6.66 2.79
C ALA A 37 -9.18 6.96 1.35
N ILE A 38 -7.91 6.73 1.03
CA ILE A 38 -7.38 6.91 -0.32
C ILE A 38 -8.02 5.91 -1.30
N LEU A 39 -8.17 4.66 -0.87
CA LEU A 39 -8.68 3.60 -1.73
C LEU A 39 -10.19 3.70 -1.98
N THR A 40 -10.97 4.16 -0.99
CA THR A 40 -12.44 4.16 -1.05
C THR A 40 -13.06 5.54 -1.26
N GLY A 41 -12.29 6.62 -1.08
CA GLY A 41 -12.82 7.99 -1.06
C GLY A 41 -13.70 8.29 0.17
N CYS A 42 -13.73 7.41 1.15
CA CYS A 42 -14.55 7.53 2.36
C CYS A 42 -13.72 7.89 3.59
N TYR A 43 -14.34 8.55 4.56
CA TYR A 43 -13.71 8.67 5.87
C TYR A 43 -13.52 7.29 6.51
N PRO A 44 -12.38 7.04 7.18
CA PRO A 44 -12.04 5.71 7.72
C PRO A 44 -13.11 5.11 8.62
N ARG A 45 -13.79 5.95 9.40
CA ARG A 45 -14.88 5.53 10.29
C ARG A 45 -16.07 4.94 9.54
N ARG A 46 -16.38 5.48 8.35
CA ARG A 46 -17.47 5.00 7.52
C ARG A 46 -17.25 3.57 7.03
N VAL A 47 -16.00 3.24 6.72
CA VAL A 47 -15.57 1.92 6.24
C VAL A 47 -14.98 1.05 7.35
N ASN A 48 -15.26 1.39 8.60
CA ASN A 48 -14.84 0.67 9.81
C ASN A 48 -13.30 0.46 9.91
N MET A 49 -12.51 1.42 9.42
CA MET A 49 -11.05 1.34 9.40
C MET A 49 -10.37 2.35 10.33
N ASP A 50 -11.13 3.07 11.18
CA ASP A 50 -10.61 4.02 12.16
C ASP A 50 -10.43 3.41 13.56
N VAL A 51 -11.04 2.26 13.81
CA VAL A 51 -11.02 1.57 15.10
C VAL A 51 -10.11 0.35 14.98
N PRO A 52 -8.96 0.36 15.64
CA PRO A 52 -8.07 -0.81 15.65
C PRO A 52 -8.66 -1.90 16.54
N ASP A 53 -8.45 -3.13 16.14
CA ASP A 53 -8.61 -4.25 17.04
C ASP A 53 -7.48 -4.22 18.08
N ASN A 54 -7.82 -4.23 19.35
CA ASN A 54 -6.89 -4.47 20.45
C ASN A 54 -5.62 -3.60 20.52
N ALA A 55 -5.77 -2.32 20.84
CA ALA A 55 -4.70 -1.44 21.30
C ALA A 55 -3.73 -0.81 20.27
N GLY A 56 -3.97 -0.95 18.97
CA GLY A 56 -3.19 -0.22 17.96
C GLY A 56 -4.05 0.79 17.18
N ARG A 57 -3.43 1.81 16.60
CA ARG A 57 -4.12 2.76 15.70
C ARG A 57 -4.15 2.26 14.25
N VAL A 58 -3.60 1.08 13.99
CA VAL A 58 -3.47 0.43 12.68
C VAL A 58 -3.70 -1.07 12.84
N LEU A 59 -4.07 -1.74 11.77
CA LEU A 59 -4.17 -3.20 11.75
C LEU A 59 -2.84 -3.84 12.11
N GLN A 60 -2.89 -4.87 12.94
CA GLN A 60 -1.74 -5.67 13.32
C GLN A 60 -1.62 -6.90 12.41
N PRO A 61 -0.47 -7.57 12.33
CA PRO A 61 -0.37 -8.87 11.68
C PRO A 61 -1.36 -9.89 12.25
N VAL A 62 -1.91 -10.71 11.37
CA VAL A 62 -2.90 -11.76 11.71
C VAL A 62 -4.19 -11.16 12.30
N SER A 63 -4.53 -9.94 11.92
CA SER A 63 -5.78 -9.32 12.34
C SER A 63 -6.99 -10.01 11.66
N PRO A 64 -8.06 -10.32 12.41
CA PRO A 64 -9.31 -10.80 11.82
C PRO A 64 -10.08 -9.70 11.10
N LYS A 65 -9.57 -8.47 11.10
CA LYS A 65 -10.17 -7.28 10.52
C LYS A 65 -9.38 -6.79 9.32
N GLY A 66 -10.08 -6.28 8.32
CA GLY A 66 -9.53 -5.61 7.15
C GLY A 66 -10.56 -4.69 6.52
N LEU A 67 -10.22 -4.10 5.39
CA LEU A 67 -11.15 -3.39 4.54
C LEU A 67 -12.20 -4.38 4.03
N HIS A 68 -13.48 -4.10 4.37
CA HIS A 68 -14.54 -5.04 4.04
C HIS A 68 -14.65 -5.25 2.51
N PRO A 69 -14.86 -6.49 2.02
CA PRO A 69 -14.93 -6.76 0.59
C PRO A 69 -16.07 -6.05 -0.17
N ASP A 70 -17.12 -5.61 0.54
CA ASP A 70 -18.22 -4.84 -0.06
C ASP A 70 -17.89 -3.35 -0.23
N GLU A 71 -16.76 -2.87 0.29
CA GLU A 71 -16.33 -1.49 0.10
C GLU A 71 -15.73 -1.33 -1.29
N VAL A 72 -16.27 -0.38 -2.05
CA VAL A 72 -15.83 -0.15 -3.43
C VAL A 72 -14.56 0.68 -3.43
N THR A 73 -13.51 0.15 -4.02
CA THR A 73 -12.21 0.80 -4.17
C THR A 73 -12.06 1.52 -5.51
N ILE A 74 -11.12 2.46 -5.58
CA ILE A 74 -10.74 3.10 -6.85
C ILE A 74 -10.28 2.08 -7.89
N ALA A 75 -9.63 0.98 -7.47
CA ALA A 75 -9.19 -0.07 -8.39
C ALA A 75 -10.38 -0.78 -9.04
N GLU A 76 -11.41 -1.11 -8.26
CA GLU A 76 -12.66 -1.71 -8.80
C GLU A 76 -13.38 -0.77 -9.76
N ILE A 77 -13.47 0.52 -9.43
CA ILE A 77 -14.10 1.51 -10.32
C ILE A 77 -13.32 1.59 -11.64
N LEU A 78 -11.99 1.63 -11.60
CA LEU A 78 -11.17 1.74 -12.79
C LEU A 78 -11.21 0.46 -13.65
N LYS A 79 -11.37 -0.71 -13.04
CA LYS A 79 -11.60 -1.96 -13.79
C LYS A 79 -12.87 -1.91 -14.66
N THR A 80 -13.91 -1.21 -14.22
CA THR A 80 -15.13 -1.03 -15.06
C THR A 80 -14.87 -0.16 -16.30
N ARG A 81 -13.68 0.41 -16.41
CA ARG A 81 -13.20 1.24 -17.53
C ARG A 81 -11.98 0.62 -18.23
N ASP A 82 -11.82 -0.70 -18.11
CA ASP A 82 -10.76 -1.50 -18.75
C ASP A 82 -9.33 -1.09 -18.37
N TYR A 83 -9.16 -0.53 -17.17
CA TYR A 83 -7.83 -0.30 -16.64
C TYR A 83 -7.20 -1.59 -16.14
N ALA A 84 -5.96 -1.86 -16.55
CA ALA A 84 -5.12 -2.83 -15.87
C ALA A 84 -4.71 -2.29 -14.49
N THR A 85 -4.91 -3.06 -13.42
CA THR A 85 -4.73 -2.57 -12.06
C THR A 85 -3.67 -3.37 -11.31
N THR A 86 -2.76 -2.69 -10.61
CA THR A 86 -1.80 -3.36 -9.73
C THR A 86 -1.49 -2.53 -8.50
N ILE A 87 -1.15 -3.23 -7.43
CA ILE A 87 -0.51 -2.64 -6.26
C ILE A 87 0.88 -3.25 -6.07
N ILE A 88 1.87 -2.39 -5.89
CA ILE A 88 3.24 -2.80 -5.60
C ILE A 88 3.72 -2.05 -4.36
N GLY A 89 3.92 -2.77 -3.25
CA GLY A 89 4.34 -2.19 -1.98
C GLY A 89 3.51 -2.62 -0.79
N LYS A 90 3.38 -1.72 0.20
CA LYS A 90 2.69 -1.99 1.46
C LYS A 90 1.17 -1.86 1.31
N TRP A 91 0.43 -2.93 1.63
CA TRP A 91 -1.04 -2.95 1.61
C TRP A 91 -1.67 -2.30 2.85
N HIS A 92 -1.58 -2.95 3.98
CA HIS A 92 -2.05 -2.52 5.30
C HIS A 92 -3.57 -2.29 5.42
N GLN A 93 -4.35 -3.10 4.71
CA GLN A 93 -5.82 -3.11 4.75
C GLN A 93 -6.41 -4.47 5.16
N GLY A 94 -5.59 -5.31 5.81
CA GLY A 94 -5.91 -6.68 6.22
C GLY A 94 -5.03 -7.69 5.51
N ASP A 95 -4.67 -8.75 6.23
CA ASP A 95 -3.74 -9.79 5.77
C ASP A 95 -4.39 -11.18 5.70
N GLN A 96 -5.71 -11.28 6.03
CA GLN A 96 -6.45 -12.50 5.77
C GLN A 96 -6.86 -12.57 4.30
N PRO A 97 -7.06 -13.78 3.74
CA PRO A 97 -7.31 -13.97 2.31
C PRO A 97 -8.40 -13.08 1.72
N GLU A 98 -9.50 -12.88 2.45
CA GLU A 98 -10.63 -12.06 2.00
C GLU A 98 -10.33 -10.56 1.89
N PHE A 99 -9.25 -10.07 2.54
CA PHE A 99 -8.87 -8.66 2.57
C PHE A 99 -7.67 -8.35 1.65
N LEU A 100 -7.12 -9.35 0.96
CA LEU A 100 -5.95 -9.14 0.11
C LEU A 100 -6.28 -8.25 -1.11
N PRO A 101 -5.29 -7.56 -1.68
CA PRO A 101 -5.49 -6.63 -2.78
C PRO A 101 -6.24 -7.21 -3.98
N THR A 102 -6.01 -8.47 -4.30
CA THR A 102 -6.68 -9.17 -5.40
C THR A 102 -8.19 -9.36 -5.18
N ARG A 103 -8.65 -9.20 -3.93
CA ARG A 103 -10.07 -9.21 -3.55
C ARG A 103 -10.66 -7.80 -3.47
N GLN A 104 -9.85 -6.78 -3.73
CA GLN A 104 -10.17 -5.35 -3.63
C GLN A 104 -9.92 -4.63 -4.97
N GLY A 105 -10.12 -5.31 -6.09
CA GLY A 105 -10.09 -4.75 -7.44
C GLY A 105 -8.74 -4.71 -8.12
N PHE A 106 -7.64 -5.13 -7.48
CA PHE A 106 -6.35 -5.22 -8.15
C PHE A 106 -6.19 -6.55 -8.89
N ASP A 107 -5.69 -6.50 -10.14
CA ASP A 107 -5.40 -7.68 -10.95
C ASP A 107 -4.15 -8.42 -10.46
N SER A 108 -3.22 -7.68 -9.84
CA SER A 108 -1.99 -8.25 -9.28
C SER A 108 -1.50 -7.48 -8.07
N TYR A 109 -0.75 -8.18 -7.24
CA TYR A 109 -0.11 -7.64 -6.05
C TYR A 109 1.32 -8.13 -5.91
N TYR A 110 2.23 -7.23 -5.56
CA TYR A 110 3.57 -7.58 -5.11
C TYR A 110 3.98 -6.69 -3.94
N GLY A 111 4.14 -7.25 -2.75
CA GLY A 111 4.47 -6.41 -1.59
C GLY A 111 4.28 -7.09 -0.24
N ILE A 112 4.25 -6.26 0.81
CA ILE A 112 4.07 -6.67 2.19
C ILE A 112 2.66 -6.33 2.68
N PRO A 113 1.97 -7.25 3.39
CA PRO A 113 0.56 -7.05 3.75
C PRO A 113 0.34 -6.04 4.89
N TYR A 114 1.38 -5.70 5.64
CA TYR A 114 1.35 -4.73 6.74
C TYR A 114 2.67 -3.94 6.81
N SER A 115 2.97 -3.25 7.91
CA SER A 115 4.18 -2.43 8.02
C SER A 115 5.45 -3.29 8.12
N ASP A 116 6.53 -2.84 7.53
CA ASP A 116 7.81 -3.56 7.47
C ASP A 116 8.47 -3.76 8.85
N ASP A 117 8.11 -2.95 9.84
CA ASP A 117 8.55 -3.09 11.23
C ASP A 117 7.72 -4.11 12.03
N MET A 118 6.62 -4.60 11.47
CA MET A 118 5.75 -5.63 12.05
C MET A 118 6.25 -7.02 11.65
N THR A 119 7.31 -7.46 12.27
CA THR A 119 7.93 -8.77 12.04
C THR A 119 8.19 -9.50 13.35
N ALA A 120 8.49 -10.78 13.28
CA ALA A 120 8.82 -11.61 14.45
C ALA A 120 9.89 -10.93 15.30
N ARG A 121 9.58 -10.70 16.58
CA ARG A 121 10.50 -10.13 17.58
C ARG A 121 10.03 -10.48 19.00
N GLU A 122 10.95 -10.37 19.95
CA GLU A 122 10.65 -10.61 21.35
C GLU A 122 9.46 -9.77 21.85
N GLY A 123 8.56 -10.39 22.59
CA GLY A 123 7.37 -9.74 23.16
C GLY A 123 6.25 -9.44 22.16
N LYS A 124 6.34 -9.91 20.90
CA LYS A 124 5.27 -9.80 19.92
C LYS A 124 4.94 -11.15 19.29
N PRO A 125 3.67 -11.53 19.21
CA PRO A 125 3.23 -12.77 18.57
C PRO A 125 3.14 -12.64 17.05
N TRP A 126 3.97 -11.82 16.43
CA TRP A 126 3.92 -11.56 15.00
C TRP A 126 4.72 -12.59 14.23
N PRO A 127 4.27 -13.01 13.05
CA PRO A 127 5.04 -13.88 12.17
C PRO A 127 6.24 -13.14 11.56
N ALA A 128 7.13 -13.89 10.92
CA ALA A 128 8.13 -13.34 10.03
C ALA A 128 7.45 -12.51 8.94
N LEU A 129 7.97 -11.31 8.63
CA LEU A 129 7.39 -10.43 7.62
C LEU A 129 7.31 -11.13 6.27
N PRO A 130 6.12 -11.36 5.70
CA PRO A 130 6.03 -11.99 4.38
C PRO A 130 6.17 -10.97 3.28
N LEU A 131 6.85 -11.35 2.20
CA LEU A 131 6.72 -10.75 0.89
C LEU A 131 5.77 -11.62 0.08
N MET A 132 4.77 -11.01 -0.50
CA MET A 132 3.72 -11.70 -1.23
C MET A 132 3.74 -11.36 -2.72
N ARG A 133 3.34 -12.34 -3.52
CA ARG A 133 2.91 -12.14 -4.91
C ARG A 133 1.49 -12.66 -5.01
N ASP A 134 0.58 -11.76 -5.31
CA ASP A 134 -0.85 -12.00 -5.28
C ASP A 134 -1.29 -12.53 -3.90
N GLU A 135 -1.76 -13.76 -3.80
CA GLU A 135 -2.20 -14.39 -2.55
C GLU A 135 -1.14 -15.35 -1.96
N VAL A 136 0.07 -15.40 -2.55
CA VAL A 136 1.11 -16.36 -2.15
C VAL A 136 2.29 -15.67 -1.49
N VAL A 137 2.73 -16.21 -0.36
CA VAL A 137 3.99 -15.79 0.28
C VAL A 137 5.16 -16.35 -0.53
N VAL A 138 5.98 -15.46 -1.09
CA VAL A 138 7.16 -15.83 -1.90
C VAL A 138 8.46 -15.76 -1.11
N GLU A 139 8.46 -15.08 0.02
CA GLU A 139 9.63 -14.94 0.90
C GLU A 139 9.18 -14.59 2.33
N ALA A 140 9.76 -15.23 3.35
CA ALA A 140 9.58 -14.87 4.75
C ALA A 140 10.78 -15.36 5.60
N PRO A 141 11.48 -14.48 6.35
CA PRO A 141 11.27 -13.03 6.41
C PRO A 141 11.70 -12.33 5.12
N ALA A 142 10.95 -11.31 4.69
CA ALA A 142 11.32 -10.47 3.57
C ALA A 142 12.60 -9.68 3.85
N ASP A 143 13.51 -9.65 2.88
CA ASP A 143 14.70 -8.80 2.93
C ASP A 143 14.29 -7.33 2.76
N ARG A 144 14.21 -6.61 3.87
CA ARG A 144 13.74 -5.22 3.94
C ARG A 144 14.64 -4.24 3.20
N ASP A 145 15.94 -4.52 3.11
CA ASP A 145 16.92 -3.62 2.49
C ASP A 145 16.75 -3.59 0.97
N THR A 146 16.16 -4.63 0.38
CA THR A 146 15.93 -4.74 -1.05
C THR A 146 14.53 -4.33 -1.51
N LEU A 147 13.56 -4.13 -0.60
CA LEU A 147 12.16 -3.91 -0.95
C LEU A 147 11.96 -2.73 -1.91
N THR A 148 12.58 -1.58 -1.65
CA THR A 148 12.43 -0.39 -2.50
C THR A 148 12.93 -0.63 -3.93
N LEU A 149 14.06 -1.32 -4.07
CA LEU A 149 14.60 -1.68 -5.38
C LEU A 149 13.66 -2.66 -6.11
N ARG A 150 13.23 -3.70 -5.42
CA ARG A 150 12.32 -4.73 -5.97
C ARG A 150 10.98 -4.12 -6.42
N TYR A 151 10.39 -3.23 -5.61
CA TYR A 151 9.17 -2.52 -5.97
C TYR A 151 9.35 -1.62 -7.20
N THR A 152 10.50 -0.95 -7.29
CA THR A 152 10.83 -0.13 -8.47
C THR A 152 10.93 -0.99 -9.73
N GLN A 153 11.59 -2.13 -9.66
CA GLN A 153 11.73 -3.07 -10.79
C GLN A 153 10.38 -3.63 -11.24
N GLU A 154 9.54 -4.07 -10.30
CA GLU A 154 8.19 -4.56 -10.60
C GLU A 154 7.31 -3.45 -11.23
N ALA A 155 7.39 -2.22 -10.70
CA ALA A 155 6.66 -1.08 -11.25
C ALA A 155 7.09 -0.75 -12.69
N GLN A 156 8.39 -0.75 -12.96
CA GLN A 156 8.92 -0.54 -14.32
C GLN A 156 8.44 -1.63 -15.28
N GLN A 157 8.47 -2.89 -14.86
CA GLN A 157 7.97 -4.01 -15.67
C GLN A 157 6.47 -3.88 -15.94
N PHE A 158 5.68 -3.52 -14.93
CA PHE A 158 4.25 -3.32 -15.09
C PHE A 158 3.95 -2.19 -16.08
N ILE A 159 4.57 -1.02 -15.91
CA ILE A 159 4.41 0.13 -16.82
C ILE A 159 4.79 -0.24 -18.25
N THR A 160 5.93 -0.92 -18.44
CA THR A 160 6.39 -1.33 -19.75
C THR A 160 5.41 -2.28 -20.43
N ARG A 161 4.84 -3.21 -19.68
CA ARG A 161 3.87 -4.20 -20.18
C ARG A 161 2.54 -3.57 -20.57
N HIS A 162 2.12 -2.53 -19.85
CA HIS A 162 0.80 -1.92 -20.00
C HIS A 162 0.83 -0.51 -20.61
N LYS A 163 1.95 -0.05 -21.19
CA LYS A 163 2.13 1.31 -21.72
C LYS A 163 1.15 1.70 -22.83
N ASP A 164 0.59 0.72 -23.55
CA ASP A 164 -0.29 0.92 -24.70
C ASP A 164 -1.78 0.81 -24.34
N GLN A 165 -2.11 0.73 -23.03
CA GLN A 165 -3.48 0.68 -22.52
C GLN A 165 -3.61 1.48 -21.22
N PRO A 166 -4.84 1.87 -20.83
CA PRO A 166 -5.06 2.48 -19.52
C PRO A 166 -4.60 1.55 -18.39
N PHE A 167 -3.88 2.08 -17.41
CA PHE A 167 -3.51 1.32 -16.23
C PHE A 167 -3.57 2.16 -14.96
N PHE A 168 -3.75 1.49 -13.85
CA PHE A 168 -3.67 2.05 -12.50
C PHE A 168 -2.61 1.32 -11.70
N LEU A 169 -1.56 2.01 -11.37
CA LEU A 169 -0.49 1.53 -10.50
C LEU A 169 -0.59 2.26 -9.15
N TYR A 170 -0.98 1.54 -8.11
CA TYR A 170 -0.81 2.00 -6.73
C TYR A 170 0.55 1.54 -6.22
N LEU A 171 1.46 2.49 -5.97
CA LEU A 171 2.85 2.23 -5.58
C LEU A 171 3.13 2.76 -4.16
N PRO A 172 2.57 2.14 -3.12
CA PRO A 172 2.75 2.57 -1.74
C PRO A 172 4.04 2.00 -1.15
N HIS A 173 5.16 2.66 -1.38
CA HIS A 173 6.44 2.26 -0.78
C HIS A 173 6.35 2.08 0.74
N ALA A 174 7.06 1.09 1.27
CA ALA A 174 7.22 0.91 2.72
C ALA A 174 8.17 1.97 3.30
N MET A 175 9.18 2.39 2.51
CA MET A 175 10.18 3.37 2.88
C MET A 175 9.98 4.71 2.15
N PRO A 176 10.38 5.84 2.73
CA PRO A 176 10.84 6.04 4.11
C PRO A 176 9.64 5.99 5.07
N GLY A 177 9.60 5.06 5.98
CA GLY A 177 8.42 4.87 6.82
C GLY A 177 8.73 4.72 8.30
N SER A 178 9.74 4.02 8.69
CA SER A 178 10.14 3.93 10.07
C SER A 178 11.51 4.54 10.27
N THR A 179 11.56 5.54 11.09
CA THR A 179 12.81 5.97 11.70
C THR A 179 13.11 5.00 12.83
N ARG A 180 14.21 4.32 12.76
CA ARG A 180 14.84 3.71 13.92
C ARG A 180 15.71 4.74 14.59
#